data_4eb654b27ef2f845b3057a235a5eca36
#
_entry.id   4eb654b27ef2f845b3057a235a5eca36
#
_cell.length_a   1.000
_cell.length_b   1.000
_cell.length_c   1.000
_cell.angle_alpha   90.00
_cell.angle_beta   90.00
_cell.angle_gamma   90.00
#
_symmetry.space_group_name_H-M   'P 1'
#
loop_
_entity.id
_entity.type
_entity.pdbx_description
1 polymer ?
#
loop_
_entity_poly.entity_id
_entity_poly.type
_entity_poly.pdbx_seq_one_letter_code
_entity_poly.pdbx_strand_id
1 'polypeptide(L)'
;MAMLGAEEFGFATSALIVLGCVMMRKCHMNTCPVGVATQDEELRKRFHGRHEYLVNFFTFLAREVREYLAELGYTKLDDIIGRTDLLMRKPSDHIEKHDLLDLSRLIHLPEQAATQTIHQVTRQLHAIDNVKDVDIIRHAKAAIESGQEVSLDYAIANTDRSVGAMLSGEIAKRYGNIGLPENTLHIKFKGAAGQSFGAFLAHGIHFRLEGEANDYLGKGLSGGLISVRPPVRSNFDAEKNTIAGNTLLYGATGGEVYINGRAGERFAVRNSGAIAVVEGVGDHCCEYMTGGRVVVLGETGRNFAAGMSGGVAYVWDKDHTFDYFCNMEMVELSLLENSTSRKELHELVRQHYLYTGSTLARTMLDDWNHYVDEFIQVTPIEYKRVLAEEQMRKLQQKIADVQRDY
;
A
#
# COMPACT_ATOMS: atom_id res chain seq x y z
N MET A 1 -27.85 -8.98 -7.93
CA MET A 1 -26.82 -9.20 -6.88
C MET A 1 -27.45 -9.60 -5.55
N ALA A 2 -28.52 -8.93 -5.07
CA ALA A 2 -29.23 -9.35 -3.85
C ALA A 2 -29.61 -10.84 -3.86
N MET A 3 -30.24 -11.31 -4.93
CA MET A 3 -30.60 -12.74 -5.11
C MET A 3 -29.38 -13.69 -5.12
N LEU A 4 -28.16 -13.19 -5.31
CA LEU A 4 -26.91 -13.95 -5.19
C LEU A 4 -26.25 -13.79 -3.80
N GLY A 5 -26.94 -13.17 -2.84
CA GLY A 5 -26.51 -13.05 -1.45
C GLY A 5 -25.88 -11.71 -1.05
N ALA A 6 -25.87 -10.71 -1.92
CA ALA A 6 -25.37 -9.40 -1.53
C ALA A 6 -26.39 -8.67 -0.63
N GLU A 7 -25.92 -8.18 0.53
CA GLU A 7 -26.71 -7.45 1.51
C GLU A 7 -26.40 -5.95 1.52
N GLU A 8 -25.19 -5.59 1.10
CA GLU A 8 -24.71 -4.20 1.03
C GLU A 8 -24.23 -3.86 -0.38
N PHE A 9 -24.46 -2.64 -0.82
CA PHE A 9 -24.19 -2.20 -2.19
C PHE A 9 -23.38 -0.90 -2.17
N GLY A 10 -22.18 -0.94 -2.74
CA GLY A 10 -21.30 0.23 -2.88
C GLY A 10 -21.50 0.94 -4.22
N PHE A 11 -21.63 2.26 -4.19
CA PHE A 11 -21.74 3.10 -5.39
C PHE A 11 -20.63 4.14 -5.42
N ALA A 12 -19.84 4.16 -6.48
CA ALA A 12 -18.81 5.17 -6.70
C ALA A 12 -19.04 5.93 -8.01
N THR A 13 -18.97 5.23 -9.14
CA THR A 13 -19.01 5.83 -10.47
C THR A 13 -20.31 6.59 -10.74
N SER A 14 -21.46 6.00 -10.43
CA SER A 14 -22.76 6.65 -10.62
C SER A 14 -22.90 7.91 -9.78
N ALA A 15 -22.44 7.87 -8.52
CA ALA A 15 -22.43 9.04 -7.65
C ALA A 15 -21.53 10.16 -8.21
N LEU A 16 -20.35 9.84 -8.73
CA LEU A 16 -19.47 10.82 -9.36
C LEU A 16 -20.09 11.44 -10.64
N ILE A 17 -20.75 10.62 -11.49
CA ILE A 17 -21.43 11.10 -12.70
C ILE A 17 -22.56 12.06 -12.31
N VAL A 18 -23.36 11.74 -11.32
CA VAL A 18 -24.42 12.62 -10.82
C VAL A 18 -23.89 13.95 -10.33
N LEU A 19 -22.66 13.98 -9.80
CA LEU A 19 -21.96 15.20 -9.42
C LEU A 19 -21.25 15.92 -10.58
N GLY A 20 -21.38 15.44 -11.80
CA GLY A 20 -20.83 16.09 -12.99
C GLY A 20 -19.52 15.51 -13.50
N CYS A 21 -19.07 14.34 -13.02
CA CYS A 21 -17.89 13.68 -13.54
C CYS A 21 -18.09 13.24 -15.00
N VAL A 22 -17.15 13.60 -15.87
CA VAL A 22 -17.17 13.25 -17.31
C VAL A 22 -16.35 12.01 -17.65
N MET A 23 -15.93 11.25 -16.63
CA MET A 23 -15.21 9.97 -16.76
C MET A 23 -13.91 10.04 -17.57
N MET A 24 -13.21 11.18 -17.52
CA MET A 24 -11.97 11.40 -18.26
C MET A 24 -10.78 10.57 -17.73
N ARG A 25 -10.88 10.05 -16.49
CA ARG A 25 -9.89 9.19 -15.83
C ARG A 25 -8.47 9.79 -15.71
N LYS A 26 -8.36 11.12 -15.68
CA LYS A 26 -7.12 11.88 -15.44
C LYS A 26 -7.04 12.49 -14.04
N CYS A 27 -7.80 11.92 -13.07
CA CYS A 27 -7.88 12.44 -11.70
C CYS A 27 -6.53 12.44 -11.00
N HIS A 28 -5.68 11.43 -11.27
CA HIS A 28 -4.35 11.29 -10.69
C HIS A 28 -3.38 12.41 -11.08
N MET A 29 -3.64 13.11 -12.19
CA MET A 29 -2.82 14.21 -12.68
C MET A 29 -3.21 15.58 -12.13
N ASN A 30 -4.18 15.65 -11.24
CA ASN A 30 -4.73 16.91 -10.70
C ASN A 30 -5.36 17.85 -11.78
N THR A 31 -5.71 17.30 -12.94
CA THR A 31 -6.19 18.03 -14.13
C THR A 31 -7.67 17.81 -14.42
N CYS A 32 -8.48 17.51 -13.39
CA CYS A 32 -9.91 17.26 -13.58
C CYS A 32 -10.63 18.48 -14.17
N PRO A 33 -11.12 18.43 -15.41
CA PRO A 33 -11.65 19.62 -16.12
C PRO A 33 -12.96 20.15 -15.53
N VAL A 34 -13.67 19.31 -14.78
CA VAL A 34 -14.95 19.65 -14.13
C VAL A 34 -14.83 19.88 -12.62
N GLY A 35 -13.62 19.84 -12.08
CA GLY A 35 -13.36 20.21 -10.70
C GLY A 35 -13.75 19.20 -9.62
N VAL A 36 -14.29 18.02 -9.99
CA VAL A 36 -14.77 17.00 -9.02
C VAL A 36 -13.62 16.36 -8.22
N ALA A 37 -12.48 16.13 -8.89
CA ALA A 37 -11.35 15.39 -8.31
C ALA A 37 -10.03 16.10 -8.61
N THR A 38 -9.87 17.32 -8.11
CA THR A 38 -8.65 18.12 -8.23
C THR A 38 -8.47 19.00 -7.01
N GLN A 39 -7.22 19.35 -6.70
CA GLN A 39 -6.84 20.34 -5.71
C GLN A 39 -6.46 21.70 -6.36
N ASP A 40 -6.41 21.77 -7.70
CA ASP A 40 -6.18 23.02 -8.41
C ASP A 40 -7.31 24.00 -8.15
N GLU A 41 -7.00 25.21 -7.68
CA GLU A 41 -7.98 26.21 -7.24
C GLU A 41 -8.87 26.69 -8.37
N GLU A 42 -8.33 26.86 -9.58
CA GLU A 42 -9.09 27.33 -10.74
C GLU A 42 -10.02 26.24 -11.30
N LEU A 43 -9.52 24.98 -11.33
CA LEU A 43 -10.35 23.86 -11.77
C LEU A 43 -11.47 23.55 -10.76
N ARG A 44 -11.19 23.67 -9.46
CA ARG A 44 -12.23 23.49 -8.41
C ARG A 44 -13.41 24.46 -8.54
N LYS A 45 -13.21 25.67 -9.02
CA LYS A 45 -14.29 26.65 -9.28
C LYS A 45 -15.31 26.17 -10.30
N ARG A 46 -14.94 25.18 -11.15
CA ARG A 46 -15.81 24.58 -12.17
C ARG A 46 -16.73 23.49 -11.61
N PHE A 47 -16.58 23.13 -10.35
CA PHE A 47 -17.43 22.14 -9.73
C PHE A 47 -18.83 22.69 -9.42
N HIS A 48 -19.85 22.08 -10.03
CA HIS A 48 -21.26 22.46 -9.88
C HIS A 48 -22.11 21.38 -9.21
N GLY A 49 -21.48 20.31 -8.72
CA GLY A 49 -22.19 19.20 -8.03
C GLY A 49 -22.84 19.70 -6.72
N ARG A 50 -24.02 19.16 -6.44
CA ARG A 50 -24.77 19.44 -5.22
C ARG A 50 -25.17 18.15 -4.55
N HIS A 51 -25.20 18.13 -3.22
CA HIS A 51 -25.59 16.96 -2.45
C HIS A 51 -27.05 16.52 -2.74
N GLU A 52 -27.94 17.48 -3.03
CA GLU A 52 -29.32 17.22 -3.38
C GLU A 52 -29.45 16.33 -4.61
N TYR A 53 -28.55 16.42 -5.55
CA TYR A 53 -28.53 15.57 -6.74
C TYR A 53 -28.33 14.10 -6.37
N LEU A 54 -27.43 13.82 -5.43
CA LEU A 54 -27.18 12.49 -4.91
C LEU A 54 -28.39 11.97 -4.11
N VAL A 55 -28.95 12.79 -3.24
CA VAL A 55 -30.14 12.43 -2.47
C VAL A 55 -31.30 12.05 -3.40
N ASN A 56 -31.56 12.87 -4.44
CA ASN A 56 -32.59 12.59 -5.42
C ASN A 56 -32.30 11.30 -6.21
N PHE A 57 -31.06 11.13 -6.67
CA PHE A 57 -30.64 9.95 -7.42
C PHE A 57 -30.89 8.67 -6.64
N PHE A 58 -30.41 8.60 -5.39
CA PHE A 58 -30.59 7.41 -4.55
C PHE A 58 -32.05 7.21 -4.11
N THR A 59 -32.80 8.30 -3.94
CA THR A 59 -34.25 8.20 -3.68
C THR A 59 -34.99 7.58 -4.87
N PHE A 60 -34.65 7.99 -6.10
CA PHE A 60 -35.24 7.42 -7.31
C PHE A 60 -34.83 5.96 -7.50
N LEU A 61 -33.55 5.64 -7.27
CA LEU A 61 -33.05 4.27 -7.32
C LEU A 61 -33.79 3.37 -6.31
N ALA A 62 -33.98 3.85 -5.09
CA ALA A 62 -34.72 3.10 -4.07
C ALA A 62 -36.20 2.88 -4.45
N ARG A 63 -36.83 3.88 -5.10
CA ARG A 63 -38.20 3.74 -5.63
C ARG A 63 -38.27 2.69 -6.72
N GLU A 64 -37.35 2.73 -7.67
CA GLU A 64 -37.27 1.74 -8.75
C GLU A 64 -37.08 0.31 -8.19
N VAL A 65 -36.19 0.13 -7.21
CA VAL A 65 -36.02 -1.15 -6.51
C VAL A 65 -37.31 -1.60 -5.84
N ARG A 66 -38.07 -0.69 -5.23
CA ARG A 66 -39.38 -1.03 -4.63
C ARG A 66 -40.38 -1.46 -5.68
N GLU A 67 -40.40 -0.86 -6.85
CA GLU A 67 -41.27 -1.24 -7.95
C GLU A 67 -40.96 -2.68 -8.42
N TYR A 68 -39.68 -3.02 -8.63
CA TYR A 68 -39.28 -4.39 -8.96
C TYR A 68 -39.60 -5.40 -7.86
N LEU A 69 -39.43 -5.03 -6.59
CA LEU A 69 -39.88 -5.92 -5.47
C LEU A 69 -41.37 -6.18 -5.51
N ALA A 70 -42.19 -5.16 -5.76
CA ALA A 70 -43.63 -5.29 -5.86
C ALA A 70 -44.05 -6.17 -7.04
N GLU A 71 -43.40 -6.02 -8.22
CA GLU A 71 -43.63 -6.88 -9.39
C GLU A 71 -43.29 -8.35 -9.09
N LEU A 72 -42.25 -8.60 -8.28
CA LEU A 72 -41.83 -9.92 -7.84
C LEU A 72 -42.72 -10.47 -6.68
N GLY A 73 -43.63 -9.67 -6.14
CA GLY A 73 -44.49 -10.04 -5.01
C GLY A 73 -43.83 -9.95 -3.63
N TYR A 74 -42.71 -9.21 -3.49
CA TYR A 74 -41.99 -9.04 -2.23
C TYR A 74 -42.15 -7.63 -1.67
N THR A 75 -42.07 -7.50 -0.33
CA THR A 75 -42.23 -6.23 0.37
C THR A 75 -40.89 -5.68 0.91
N LYS A 76 -39.88 -6.53 1.07
CA LYS A 76 -38.59 -6.20 1.62
C LYS A 76 -37.48 -6.73 0.74
N LEU A 77 -36.34 -6.02 0.71
CA LEU A 77 -35.14 -6.48 0.03
C LEU A 77 -34.58 -7.77 0.66
N ASP A 78 -34.69 -7.89 1.99
CA ASP A 78 -34.25 -9.07 2.75
C ASP A 78 -34.95 -10.36 2.29
N ASP A 79 -36.18 -10.25 1.80
CA ASP A 79 -36.98 -11.40 1.34
C ASP A 79 -36.41 -12.07 0.08
N ILE A 80 -35.56 -11.36 -0.68
CA ILE A 80 -34.96 -11.86 -1.91
C ILE A 80 -33.42 -12.09 -1.80
N ILE A 81 -32.80 -11.78 -0.65
CA ILE A 81 -31.37 -12.00 -0.46
C ILE A 81 -31.07 -13.50 -0.50
N GLY A 82 -30.11 -13.90 -1.35
CA GLY A 82 -29.70 -15.30 -1.50
C GLY A 82 -30.72 -16.21 -2.19
N ARG A 83 -31.88 -15.69 -2.63
CA ARG A 83 -32.93 -16.44 -3.31
C ARG A 83 -32.56 -16.74 -4.77
N THR A 84 -31.53 -17.57 -4.96
CA THR A 84 -31.07 -17.98 -6.29
C THR A 84 -32.12 -18.83 -7.06
N ASP A 85 -33.05 -19.40 -6.36
CA ASP A 85 -34.23 -20.09 -6.94
C ASP A 85 -35.15 -19.16 -7.77
N LEU A 86 -35.05 -17.84 -7.56
CA LEU A 86 -35.77 -16.83 -8.36
C LEU A 86 -35.02 -16.46 -9.65
N LEU A 87 -33.80 -16.97 -9.85
CA LEU A 87 -33.00 -16.71 -11.02
C LEU A 87 -33.08 -17.86 -12.02
N MET A 88 -33.25 -17.51 -13.28
CA MET A 88 -33.14 -18.45 -14.38
C MET A 88 -32.25 -17.93 -15.47
N ARG A 89 -31.57 -18.83 -16.15
CA ARG A 89 -30.77 -18.48 -17.30
C ARG A 89 -31.69 -17.98 -18.42
N LYS A 90 -31.43 -16.76 -18.93
CA LYS A 90 -32.13 -16.26 -20.11
C LYS A 90 -31.58 -16.95 -21.36
N PRO A 91 -32.44 -17.60 -22.17
CA PRO A 91 -32.03 -18.11 -23.47
C PRO A 91 -31.48 -16.99 -24.35
N SER A 92 -30.45 -17.28 -25.15
CA SER A 92 -29.86 -16.32 -26.08
C SER A 92 -30.18 -16.74 -27.50
N ASP A 93 -30.94 -15.94 -28.23
CA ASP A 93 -31.35 -16.23 -29.61
C ASP A 93 -30.23 -15.96 -30.64
N HIS A 94 -29.07 -15.37 -30.20
CA HIS A 94 -28.07 -14.85 -31.14
C HIS A 94 -26.61 -15.18 -30.83
N ILE A 95 -26.29 -15.84 -29.70
CA ILE A 95 -24.90 -16.08 -29.30
C ILE A 95 -24.75 -17.50 -28.78
N GLU A 96 -24.31 -18.44 -29.63
CA GLU A 96 -24.08 -19.85 -29.30
C GLU A 96 -23.18 -20.06 -28.06
N LYS A 97 -22.18 -19.18 -27.84
CA LYS A 97 -21.30 -19.26 -26.66
C LYS A 97 -22.03 -19.06 -25.34
N HIS A 98 -23.14 -18.34 -25.31
CA HIS A 98 -23.95 -18.17 -24.11
C HIS A 98 -24.59 -19.49 -23.69
N ASP A 99 -24.91 -20.36 -24.65
CA ASP A 99 -25.54 -21.64 -24.38
C ASP A 99 -24.57 -22.67 -23.82
N LEU A 100 -23.28 -22.44 -23.95
CA LEU A 100 -22.22 -23.26 -23.34
C LEU A 100 -21.93 -22.89 -21.89
N LEU A 101 -22.49 -21.79 -21.36
CA LEU A 101 -22.27 -21.38 -19.98
C LEU A 101 -23.10 -22.22 -19.02
N ASP A 102 -22.45 -22.99 -18.17
CA ASP A 102 -23.09 -23.66 -17.03
C ASP A 102 -23.13 -22.74 -15.82
N LEU A 103 -24.32 -22.22 -15.51
CA LEU A 103 -24.58 -21.37 -14.35
C LEU A 103 -25.16 -22.15 -13.15
N SER A 104 -25.31 -23.46 -13.24
CA SER A 104 -25.95 -24.28 -12.21
C SER A 104 -25.31 -24.13 -10.83
N ARG A 105 -23.98 -24.03 -10.78
CA ARG A 105 -23.25 -23.85 -9.52
C ARG A 105 -23.41 -22.45 -8.93
N LEU A 106 -23.64 -21.43 -9.77
CA LEU A 106 -23.84 -20.04 -9.34
C LEU A 106 -25.25 -19.81 -8.78
N ILE A 107 -26.26 -20.45 -9.40
CA ILE A 107 -27.66 -20.31 -9.00
C ILE A 107 -28.17 -21.48 -8.11
N HIS A 108 -27.24 -22.31 -7.62
CA HIS A 108 -27.54 -23.39 -6.70
C HIS A 108 -28.00 -22.83 -5.34
N LEU A 109 -29.24 -23.23 -4.91
CA LEU A 109 -29.70 -22.97 -3.56
C LEU A 109 -29.45 -24.22 -2.72
N PRO A 110 -28.64 -24.15 -1.63
CA PRO A 110 -28.38 -25.28 -0.76
C PRO A 110 -29.68 -25.78 -0.10
N GLU A 111 -29.79 -27.09 0.11
CA GLU A 111 -30.98 -27.70 0.76
C GLU A 111 -31.30 -27.10 2.14
N GLN A 112 -30.26 -26.71 2.88
CA GLN A 112 -30.35 -26.06 4.19
C GLN A 112 -31.09 -24.72 4.12
N ALA A 113 -31.11 -24.06 2.97
CA ALA A 113 -31.80 -22.77 2.79
C ALA A 113 -33.33 -22.89 2.99
N ALA A 114 -33.89 -24.09 2.87
CA ALA A 114 -35.30 -24.32 3.15
C ALA A 114 -35.68 -24.18 4.64
N THR A 115 -34.70 -24.34 5.54
CA THR A 115 -34.90 -24.36 6.99
C THR A 115 -34.07 -23.32 7.75
N GLN A 116 -33.15 -22.64 7.08
CA GLN A 116 -32.27 -21.65 7.68
C GLN A 116 -32.42 -20.29 6.99
N THR A 117 -32.07 -19.24 7.70
CA THR A 117 -31.99 -17.89 7.14
C THR A 117 -30.85 -17.79 6.13
N ILE A 118 -31.13 -17.23 4.95
CA ILE A 118 -30.16 -17.10 3.84
C ILE A 118 -29.53 -15.72 3.74
N HIS A 119 -29.72 -14.89 4.74
CA HIS A 119 -29.01 -13.63 4.95
C HIS A 119 -28.35 -13.62 6.33
N GLN A 120 -27.44 -12.67 6.57
CA GLN A 120 -26.69 -12.62 7.82
C GLN A 120 -27.59 -12.23 9.01
N VAL A 121 -27.76 -13.15 9.97
CA VAL A 121 -28.48 -12.91 11.23
C VAL A 121 -27.63 -13.08 12.46
N THR A 122 -26.39 -13.55 12.30
CA THR A 122 -25.45 -13.79 13.40
C THR A 122 -24.15 -13.01 13.17
N ARG A 123 -23.49 -12.63 14.26
CA ARG A 123 -22.14 -12.06 14.15
C ARG A 123 -21.13 -13.17 13.85
N GLN A 124 -20.24 -12.89 12.93
CA GLN A 124 -19.10 -13.77 12.67
C GLN A 124 -18.13 -13.72 13.85
N LEU A 125 -17.81 -14.86 14.42
CA LEU A 125 -16.79 -14.99 15.47
C LEU A 125 -15.43 -15.20 14.78
N HIS A 126 -14.50 -14.33 15.06
CA HIS A 126 -13.11 -14.47 14.60
C HIS A 126 -12.29 -15.10 15.72
N ALA A 127 -11.71 -16.28 15.48
CA ALA A 127 -10.83 -16.95 16.41
C ALA A 127 -9.41 -16.33 16.36
N ILE A 128 -9.24 -15.21 17.05
CA ILE A 128 -7.97 -14.46 17.10
C ILE A 128 -7.20 -14.65 18.41
N ASP A 129 -7.69 -15.48 19.32
CA ASP A 129 -7.10 -15.66 20.65
C ASP A 129 -5.74 -16.37 20.63
N ASN A 130 -5.45 -17.09 19.55
CA ASN A 130 -4.22 -17.88 19.39
C ASN A 130 -3.28 -17.32 18.31
N VAL A 131 -3.51 -16.09 17.83
CA VAL A 131 -2.59 -15.48 16.87
C VAL A 131 -1.29 -15.09 17.56
N LYS A 132 -0.19 -15.07 16.82
CA LYS A 132 1.17 -14.83 17.34
C LYS A 132 1.28 -13.52 18.12
N ASP A 133 0.57 -12.47 17.72
CA ASP A 133 0.59 -11.17 18.40
C ASP A 133 0.13 -11.25 19.86
N VAL A 134 -0.77 -12.16 20.23
CA VAL A 134 -1.21 -12.33 21.64
C VAL A 134 -0.04 -12.73 22.51
N ASP A 135 0.80 -13.65 22.03
CA ASP A 135 2.00 -14.08 22.75
C ASP A 135 3.07 -13.00 22.77
N ILE A 136 3.28 -12.32 21.64
CA ILE A 136 4.21 -11.19 21.53
C ILE A 136 3.83 -10.07 22.50
N ILE A 137 2.58 -9.65 22.55
CA ILE A 137 2.07 -8.59 23.44
C ILE A 137 2.33 -8.95 24.90
N ARG A 138 2.08 -10.21 25.27
CA ARG A 138 2.33 -10.69 26.64
C ARG A 138 3.80 -10.57 27.02
N HIS A 139 4.73 -10.97 26.14
CA HIS A 139 6.18 -10.90 26.43
C HIS A 139 6.74 -9.47 26.28
N ALA A 140 6.14 -8.64 25.43
CA ALA A 140 6.51 -7.24 25.23
C ALA A 140 5.92 -6.29 26.29
N LYS A 141 5.25 -6.80 27.33
CA LYS A 141 4.52 -5.99 28.33
C LYS A 141 5.38 -4.88 28.92
N ALA A 142 6.63 -5.18 29.31
CA ALA A 142 7.55 -4.20 29.89
C ALA A 142 7.88 -3.06 28.88
N ALA A 143 8.07 -3.39 27.60
CA ALA A 143 8.27 -2.39 26.55
C ALA A 143 7.03 -1.50 26.38
N ILE A 144 5.83 -2.12 26.34
CA ILE A 144 4.57 -1.40 26.11
C ILE A 144 4.20 -0.53 27.33
N GLU A 145 4.43 -0.98 28.55
CA GLU A 145 3.98 -0.28 29.75
C GLU A 145 4.96 0.77 30.27
N SER A 146 6.26 0.53 30.13
CA SER A 146 7.30 1.38 30.74
C SER A 146 8.41 1.83 29.76
N GLY A 147 8.34 1.47 28.49
CA GLY A 147 9.38 1.79 27.51
C GLY A 147 10.71 1.07 27.77
N GLN A 148 10.71 0.00 28.56
CA GLN A 148 11.90 -0.80 28.80
C GLN A 148 12.29 -1.53 27.52
N GLU A 149 13.61 -1.57 27.21
CA GLU A 149 14.10 -2.35 26.08
C GLU A 149 13.82 -3.84 26.26
N VAL A 150 13.19 -4.45 25.23
CA VAL A 150 12.85 -5.88 25.21
C VAL A 150 13.30 -6.49 23.89
N SER A 151 13.95 -7.66 23.99
CA SER A 151 14.35 -8.46 22.82
C SER A 151 13.67 -9.83 22.86
N LEU A 152 13.03 -10.23 21.76
CA LEU A 152 12.30 -11.49 21.63
C LEU A 152 12.73 -12.24 20.38
N ASP A 153 12.63 -13.58 20.42
CA ASP A 153 12.92 -14.46 19.29
C ASP A 153 11.74 -15.41 19.05
N TYR A 154 11.28 -15.49 17.78
CA TYR A 154 10.17 -16.34 17.37
C TYR A 154 10.46 -17.12 16.08
N ALA A 155 9.97 -18.35 16.03
CA ALA A 155 9.73 -19.00 14.74
C ALA A 155 8.45 -18.44 14.12
N ILE A 156 8.42 -18.32 12.78
CA ILE A 156 7.27 -17.84 12.04
C ILE A 156 6.98 -18.75 10.84
N ALA A 157 5.70 -18.95 10.54
CA ALA A 157 5.22 -19.70 9.41
C ALA A 157 4.28 -18.84 8.54
N ASN A 158 4.05 -19.24 7.30
CA ASN A 158 3.17 -18.51 6.37
C ASN A 158 1.70 -18.49 6.80
N THR A 159 1.33 -19.30 7.77
CA THR A 159 0.02 -19.25 8.44
C THR A 159 -0.09 -18.12 9.47
N ASP A 160 1.04 -17.58 9.94
CA ASP A 160 1.08 -16.43 10.87
C ASP A 160 0.92 -15.14 10.06
N ARG A 161 -0.33 -14.69 9.93
CA ARG A 161 -0.69 -13.52 9.13
C ARG A 161 -0.83 -12.28 10.00
N SER A 162 -0.55 -11.11 9.41
CA SER A 162 -0.71 -9.78 10.04
C SER A 162 0.04 -9.63 11.38
N VAL A 163 1.16 -10.35 11.54
CA VAL A 163 1.99 -10.27 12.74
C VAL A 163 2.51 -8.84 12.90
N GLY A 164 2.32 -8.27 14.09
CA GLY A 164 2.68 -6.89 14.44
C GLY A 164 1.49 -5.92 14.43
N ALA A 165 0.37 -6.27 13.79
CA ALA A 165 -0.78 -5.37 13.69
C ALA A 165 -1.50 -5.18 15.04
N MET A 166 -1.77 -6.26 15.79
CA MET A 166 -2.37 -6.15 17.13
C MET A 166 -1.40 -5.51 18.12
N LEU A 167 -0.12 -5.89 18.07
CA LEU A 167 0.93 -5.27 18.87
C LEU A 167 0.97 -3.74 18.67
N SER A 168 0.97 -3.29 17.43
CA SER A 168 0.94 -1.87 17.10
C SER A 168 -0.35 -1.20 17.56
N GLY A 169 -1.48 -1.91 17.50
CA GLY A 169 -2.75 -1.43 18.04
C GLY A 169 -2.70 -1.18 19.55
N GLU A 170 -2.07 -2.07 20.34
CA GLU A 170 -1.89 -1.86 21.78
C GLU A 170 -0.97 -0.67 22.09
N ILE A 171 0.09 -0.48 21.31
CA ILE A 171 0.98 0.67 21.44
C ILE A 171 0.24 1.96 21.07
N ALA A 172 -0.48 1.98 19.95
CA ALA A 172 -1.22 3.14 19.49
C ALA A 172 -2.34 3.58 20.45
N LYS A 173 -3.02 2.63 21.10
CA LYS A 173 -4.01 2.93 22.16
C LYS A 173 -3.38 3.70 23.33
N ARG A 174 -2.11 3.46 23.64
CA ARG A 174 -1.43 4.06 24.79
C ARG A 174 -0.67 5.33 24.44
N TYR A 175 0.01 5.33 23.31
CA TYR A 175 0.94 6.39 22.89
C TYR A 175 0.51 7.17 21.66
N GLY A 176 -0.64 6.83 21.06
CA GLY A 176 -1.09 7.46 19.81
C GLY A 176 -0.10 7.26 18.67
N ASN A 177 0.06 8.29 17.86
CA ASN A 177 0.97 8.27 16.71
C ASN A 177 2.46 8.41 17.10
N ILE A 178 2.78 8.73 18.35
CA ILE A 178 4.16 8.88 18.81
C ILE A 178 4.85 7.53 18.89
N GLY A 179 4.10 6.47 19.28
CA GLY A 179 4.63 5.12 19.47
C GLY A 179 5.56 5.01 20.69
N LEU A 180 6.42 4.01 20.68
CA LEU A 180 7.46 3.78 21.69
C LEU A 180 8.71 4.61 21.35
N PRO A 181 9.59 4.88 22.32
CA PRO A 181 10.94 5.40 22.06
C PRO A 181 11.68 4.49 21.07
N GLU A 182 12.65 5.06 20.34
CA GLU A 182 13.49 4.26 19.44
C GLU A 182 14.17 3.11 20.16
N ASN A 183 14.37 2.00 19.46
CA ASN A 183 15.07 0.80 19.95
C ASN A 183 14.47 0.18 21.24
N THR A 184 13.16 0.34 21.46
CA THR A 184 12.49 -0.22 22.63
C THR A 184 12.15 -1.69 22.49
N LEU A 185 11.67 -2.12 21.30
CA LEU A 185 11.22 -3.51 21.12
C LEU A 185 11.87 -4.14 19.87
N HIS A 186 12.72 -5.13 20.11
CA HIS A 186 13.41 -5.89 19.06
C HIS A 186 12.85 -7.30 18.97
N ILE A 187 12.30 -7.66 17.83
CA ILE A 187 11.75 -9.01 17.62
C ILE A 187 12.40 -9.66 16.40
N LYS A 188 13.08 -10.79 16.66
CA LYS A 188 13.66 -11.61 15.60
C LYS A 188 12.74 -12.73 15.23
N PHE A 189 12.52 -12.91 13.93
CA PHE A 189 11.74 -14.00 13.37
C PHE A 189 12.62 -14.89 12.50
N LYS A 190 12.37 -16.20 12.53
CA LYS A 190 13.00 -17.17 11.65
C LYS A 190 11.94 -18.01 10.95
N GLY A 191 11.95 -18.03 9.61
CA GLY A 191 11.01 -18.81 8.81
C GLY A 191 10.35 -18.00 7.71
N ALA A 192 9.20 -18.47 7.21
CA ALA A 192 8.42 -17.81 6.18
C ALA A 192 7.28 -17.02 6.82
N ALA A 193 7.33 -15.70 6.79
CA ALA A 193 6.28 -14.85 7.33
C ALA A 193 5.05 -14.85 6.41
N GLY A 194 3.87 -14.93 7.01
CA GLY A 194 2.60 -14.87 6.31
C GLY A 194 2.27 -13.47 5.79
N GLN A 195 1.13 -13.36 5.14
CA GLN A 195 0.63 -12.12 4.54
C GLN A 195 0.54 -10.98 5.56
N SER A 196 0.89 -9.75 5.14
CA SER A 196 0.81 -8.53 5.95
C SER A 196 1.74 -8.55 7.19
N PHE A 197 2.92 -9.18 7.10
CA PHE A 197 3.93 -9.13 8.15
C PHE A 197 4.36 -7.68 8.41
N GLY A 198 4.35 -7.24 9.67
CA GLY A 198 4.66 -5.87 10.06
C GLY A 198 3.65 -4.82 9.58
N ALA A 199 2.40 -5.23 9.28
CA ALA A 199 1.35 -4.27 8.92
C ALA A 199 1.09 -3.30 10.06
N PHE A 200 1.01 -2.00 9.74
CA PHE A 200 0.80 -0.89 10.66
C PHE A 200 1.86 -0.75 11.76
N LEU A 201 3.05 -1.34 11.57
CA LEU A 201 4.08 -1.40 12.60
C LEU A 201 4.41 -0.01 13.14
N ALA A 202 4.23 0.16 14.46
CA ALA A 202 4.38 1.42 15.16
C ALA A 202 5.85 1.76 15.42
N HIS A 203 6.13 3.03 15.67
CA HIS A 203 7.45 3.53 16.03
C HIS A 203 8.02 2.82 17.29
N GLY A 204 9.34 2.64 17.33
CA GLY A 204 10.07 2.00 18.42
C GLY A 204 10.10 0.47 18.35
N ILE A 205 9.49 -0.14 17.33
CA ILE A 205 9.55 -1.58 17.08
C ILE A 205 10.51 -1.89 15.93
N HIS A 206 11.39 -2.85 16.13
CA HIS A 206 12.25 -3.40 15.09
C HIS A 206 11.93 -4.89 14.88
N PHE A 207 11.38 -5.23 13.69
CA PHE A 207 11.19 -6.60 13.22
C PHE A 207 12.36 -7.01 12.34
N ARG A 208 13.05 -8.08 12.72
CA ARG A 208 14.10 -8.68 11.91
C ARG A 208 13.69 -10.08 11.49
N LEU A 209 13.50 -10.28 10.18
CA LEU A 209 13.13 -11.58 9.60
C LEU A 209 14.35 -12.22 8.92
N GLU A 210 14.73 -13.40 9.39
CA GLU A 210 15.64 -14.32 8.73
C GLU A 210 14.81 -15.37 8.00
N GLY A 211 14.57 -15.15 6.70
CA GLY A 211 13.68 -15.97 5.90
C GLY A 211 13.06 -15.18 4.75
N GLU A 212 11.80 -15.47 4.46
CA GLU A 212 11.03 -14.83 3.40
C GLU A 212 9.71 -14.27 3.93
N ALA A 213 9.11 -13.33 3.22
CA ALA A 213 7.83 -12.74 3.57
C ALA A 213 6.85 -12.80 2.39
N ASN A 214 5.58 -12.97 2.71
CA ASN A 214 4.49 -12.97 1.75
C ASN A 214 4.07 -11.54 1.37
N ASP A 215 2.96 -11.40 0.63
CA ASP A 215 2.42 -10.13 0.16
C ASP A 215 2.09 -9.16 1.31
N TYR A 216 2.06 -7.85 1.01
CA TYR A 216 1.67 -6.78 1.92
C TYR A 216 2.57 -6.60 3.15
N LEU A 217 3.84 -7.05 3.12
CA LEU A 217 4.78 -6.71 4.18
C LEU A 217 4.82 -5.19 4.37
N GLY A 218 4.74 -4.74 5.61
CA GLY A 218 4.78 -3.32 5.95
C GLY A 218 3.59 -2.50 5.44
N LYS A 219 2.45 -3.14 5.11
CA LYS A 219 1.22 -2.42 4.74
C LYS A 219 0.85 -1.42 5.83
N GLY A 220 0.70 -0.14 5.46
CA GLY A 220 0.37 0.92 6.40
C GLY A 220 1.43 1.13 7.50
N LEU A 221 2.68 0.73 7.28
CA LEU A 221 3.80 0.99 8.20
C LEU A 221 3.78 2.43 8.66
N SER A 222 3.86 2.67 9.98
CA SER A 222 3.64 4.00 10.56
C SER A 222 4.80 4.52 11.41
N GLY A 223 5.96 3.84 11.39
CA GLY A 223 7.15 4.32 12.11
C GLY A 223 8.11 3.22 12.57
N GLY A 224 7.73 1.94 12.46
CA GLY A 224 8.60 0.82 12.82
C GLY A 224 9.69 0.55 11.79
N LEU A 225 10.64 -0.32 12.15
CA LEU A 225 11.70 -0.78 11.28
C LEU A 225 11.52 -2.26 10.96
N ILE A 226 11.62 -2.64 9.68
CA ILE A 226 11.57 -4.03 9.24
C ILE A 226 12.83 -4.33 8.43
N SER A 227 13.57 -5.37 8.82
CA SER A 227 14.68 -5.89 8.02
C SER A 227 14.45 -7.36 7.66
N VAL A 228 14.62 -7.68 6.37
CA VAL A 228 14.43 -9.03 5.81
C VAL A 228 15.72 -9.47 5.14
N ARG A 229 16.16 -10.68 5.45
CA ARG A 229 17.32 -11.30 4.78
C ARG A 229 17.12 -12.79 4.61
N PRO A 230 17.72 -13.40 3.61
CA PRO A 230 17.75 -14.85 3.52
C PRO A 230 18.41 -15.49 4.76
N PRO A 231 18.11 -16.75 5.07
CA PRO A 231 18.86 -17.50 6.09
C PRO A 231 20.36 -17.49 5.81
N VAL A 232 21.19 -17.34 6.84
CA VAL A 232 22.67 -17.25 6.71
C VAL A 232 23.29 -18.41 5.95
N ARG A 233 22.63 -19.59 5.94
CA ARG A 233 23.10 -20.80 5.25
C ARG A 233 22.53 -20.95 3.83
N SER A 234 21.86 -19.94 3.30
CA SER A 234 21.34 -19.99 1.92
C SER A 234 22.48 -20.06 0.89
N ASN A 235 22.30 -20.90 -0.12
CA ASN A 235 23.29 -21.12 -1.18
C ASN A 235 22.94 -20.37 -2.48
N PHE A 236 22.24 -19.26 -2.38
CA PHE A 236 21.83 -18.46 -3.53
C PHE A 236 22.20 -16.99 -3.33
N ASP A 237 22.37 -16.28 -4.43
CA ASP A 237 22.58 -14.84 -4.46
C ASP A 237 21.26 -14.14 -4.16
N ALA A 238 21.22 -13.36 -3.09
CA ALA A 238 19.96 -12.72 -2.63
C ALA A 238 19.38 -11.79 -3.70
N GLU A 239 20.20 -10.98 -4.34
CA GLU A 239 19.81 -10.02 -5.38
C GLU A 239 19.19 -10.66 -6.64
N LYS A 240 19.33 -11.98 -6.81
CA LYS A 240 18.73 -12.74 -7.92
C LYS A 240 17.44 -13.46 -7.54
N ASN A 241 17.06 -13.42 -6.26
CA ASN A 241 15.94 -14.20 -5.74
C ASN A 241 14.89 -13.32 -5.05
N THR A 242 13.63 -13.61 -5.34
CA THR A 242 12.49 -12.94 -4.68
C THR A 242 12.28 -13.54 -3.30
N ILE A 243 12.47 -12.73 -2.25
CA ILE A 243 12.28 -13.13 -0.85
C ILE A 243 11.12 -12.42 -0.17
N ALA A 244 10.49 -11.48 -0.88
CA ALA A 244 9.31 -10.79 -0.39
C ALA A 244 8.26 -10.70 -1.51
N GLY A 245 6.99 -10.84 -1.16
CA GLY A 245 5.88 -10.90 -2.11
C GLY A 245 5.54 -9.58 -2.77
N ASN A 246 4.25 -9.41 -3.11
CA ASN A 246 3.74 -8.27 -3.86
C ASN A 246 3.15 -7.20 -2.94
N THR A 247 3.04 -5.97 -3.45
CA THR A 247 2.31 -4.86 -2.81
C THR A 247 2.84 -4.51 -1.42
N LEU A 248 4.15 -4.58 -1.26
CA LEU A 248 4.81 -4.22 -0.01
C LEU A 248 4.70 -2.72 0.24
N LEU A 249 4.66 -2.32 1.52
CA LEU A 249 4.57 -0.92 1.95
C LEU A 249 3.32 -0.18 1.42
N TYR A 250 2.27 -0.92 1.04
CA TYR A 250 1.03 -0.30 0.58
C TYR A 250 0.51 0.73 1.58
N GLY A 251 0.48 2.01 1.16
CA GLY A 251 -0.01 3.09 2.00
C GLY A 251 0.81 3.34 3.27
N ALA A 252 2.10 2.98 3.30
CA ALA A 252 2.99 3.27 4.42
C ALA A 252 3.15 4.79 4.60
N THR A 253 3.11 5.25 5.85
CA THR A 253 3.16 6.68 6.20
C THR A 253 4.46 7.10 6.88
N GLY A 254 5.27 6.12 7.31
CA GLY A 254 6.57 6.35 7.96
C GLY A 254 7.24 5.02 8.28
N GLY A 255 8.43 5.08 8.89
CA GLY A 255 9.23 3.90 9.21
C GLY A 255 10.22 3.51 8.10
N GLU A 256 10.90 2.38 8.32
CA GLU A 256 12.00 1.95 7.47
C GLU A 256 11.91 0.47 7.11
N VAL A 257 12.23 0.12 5.87
CA VAL A 257 12.25 -1.27 5.41
C VAL A 257 13.50 -1.56 4.59
N TYR A 258 14.22 -2.62 4.94
CA TYR A 258 15.44 -3.07 4.28
C TYR A 258 15.31 -4.54 3.87
N ILE A 259 15.38 -4.83 2.57
CA ILE A 259 15.16 -6.17 2.02
C ILE A 259 16.39 -6.62 1.24
N ASN A 260 17.15 -7.54 1.80
CA ASN A 260 18.28 -8.19 1.12
C ASN A 260 17.75 -9.30 0.21
N GLY A 261 17.49 -8.94 -1.02
CA GLY A 261 16.88 -9.73 -2.08
C GLY A 261 15.80 -8.94 -2.81
N ARG A 262 15.09 -9.61 -3.73
CA ARG A 262 14.07 -8.98 -4.58
C ARG A 262 12.70 -9.00 -3.91
N ALA A 263 11.91 -8.00 -4.21
CA ALA A 263 10.47 -7.96 -3.94
C ALA A 263 9.67 -8.19 -5.23
N GLY A 264 8.41 -8.58 -5.08
CA GLY A 264 7.48 -8.73 -6.19
C GLY A 264 6.98 -7.41 -6.76
N GLU A 265 5.80 -7.46 -7.38
CA GLU A 265 5.17 -6.30 -8.02
C GLU A 265 4.60 -5.30 -7.01
N ARG A 266 4.40 -4.05 -7.45
CA ARG A 266 3.78 -2.97 -6.68
C ARG A 266 4.49 -2.64 -5.36
N PHE A 267 5.82 -2.74 -5.36
CA PHE A 267 6.62 -2.30 -4.21
C PHE A 267 6.43 -0.80 -3.96
N ALA A 268 6.22 -0.41 -2.70
CA ALA A 268 6.02 0.97 -2.27
C ALA A 268 4.82 1.70 -2.93
N VAL A 269 3.82 0.93 -3.42
CA VAL A 269 2.59 1.52 -3.95
C VAL A 269 1.88 2.36 -2.87
N ARG A 270 1.54 3.62 -3.22
CA ARG A 270 0.95 4.60 -2.29
C ARG A 270 1.79 4.86 -1.03
N ASN A 271 3.10 4.64 -1.07
CA ASN A 271 3.98 5.08 0.01
C ASN A 271 3.91 6.60 0.15
N SER A 272 3.70 7.09 1.36
CA SER A 272 3.60 8.54 1.64
C SER A 272 4.66 9.06 2.62
N GLY A 273 5.55 8.19 3.16
CA GLY A 273 6.55 8.65 4.10
C GLY A 273 7.60 7.63 4.51
N ALA A 274 7.41 6.34 4.20
CA ALA A 274 8.37 5.31 4.58
C ALA A 274 9.64 5.36 3.72
N ILE A 275 10.76 4.93 4.31
CA ILE A 275 12.05 4.72 3.67
C ILE A 275 12.21 3.24 3.36
N ALA A 276 12.62 2.91 2.15
CA ALA A 276 12.81 1.51 1.75
C ALA A 276 14.04 1.30 0.87
N VAL A 277 14.77 0.22 1.12
CA VAL A 277 15.86 -0.25 0.26
C VAL A 277 15.65 -1.71 -0.08
N VAL A 278 15.73 -2.05 -1.37
CA VAL A 278 15.50 -3.39 -1.90
C VAL A 278 16.45 -3.70 -3.05
N GLU A 279 16.77 -4.98 -3.29
CA GLU A 279 17.76 -5.38 -4.31
C GLU A 279 17.13 -5.78 -5.66
N GLY A 280 15.88 -5.41 -5.88
CA GLY A 280 15.16 -5.56 -7.14
C GLY A 280 13.66 -5.62 -6.91
N VAL A 281 12.88 -5.25 -7.93
CA VAL A 281 11.43 -5.17 -7.86
C VAL A 281 10.77 -5.61 -9.17
N GLY A 282 9.51 -6.04 -9.07
CA GLY A 282 8.64 -6.29 -10.22
C GLY A 282 8.01 -5.03 -10.81
N ASP A 283 6.94 -5.22 -11.58
CA ASP A 283 6.19 -4.14 -12.23
C ASP A 283 5.52 -3.19 -11.21
N HIS A 284 5.30 -1.93 -11.61
CA HIS A 284 4.53 -0.92 -10.85
C HIS A 284 5.15 -0.48 -9.51
N CYS A 285 6.47 -0.53 -9.37
CA CYS A 285 7.15 0.01 -8.19
C CYS A 285 6.89 1.52 -8.05
N CYS A 286 6.69 2.03 -6.84
CA CYS A 286 6.39 3.43 -6.52
C CYS A 286 5.10 3.98 -7.18
N GLU A 287 4.20 3.12 -7.63
CA GLU A 287 2.93 3.53 -8.22
C GLU A 287 2.11 4.34 -7.20
N TYR A 288 1.66 5.54 -7.59
CA TYR A 288 0.94 6.50 -6.72
C TYR A 288 1.68 6.87 -5.42
N MET A 289 3.00 6.78 -5.39
CA MET A 289 3.79 7.25 -4.25
C MET A 289 3.65 8.76 -4.08
N THR A 290 3.46 9.23 -2.84
CA THR A 290 3.23 10.64 -2.51
C THR A 290 4.28 11.21 -1.55
N GLY A 291 5.20 10.38 -1.03
CA GLY A 291 6.26 10.79 -0.12
C GLY A 291 7.20 9.63 0.22
N GLY A 292 8.21 9.89 1.04
CA GLY A 292 9.20 8.89 1.45
C GLY A 292 10.40 8.77 0.51
N ARG A 293 11.17 7.70 0.71
CA ARG A 293 12.38 7.37 -0.06
C ARG A 293 12.37 5.91 -0.46
N VAL A 294 12.69 5.62 -1.70
CA VAL A 294 12.82 4.25 -2.19
C VAL A 294 14.16 4.10 -2.90
N VAL A 295 14.93 3.08 -2.56
CA VAL A 295 16.18 2.73 -3.24
C VAL A 295 16.06 1.33 -3.82
N VAL A 296 16.32 1.17 -5.10
CA VAL A 296 16.35 -0.12 -5.80
C VAL A 296 17.77 -0.37 -6.29
N LEU A 297 18.42 -1.39 -5.74
CA LEU A 297 19.81 -1.74 -6.02
C LEU A 297 19.96 -2.77 -7.15
N GLY A 298 18.92 -2.98 -7.96
CA GLY A 298 18.91 -3.99 -9.02
C GLY A 298 17.78 -3.78 -10.01
N GLU A 299 17.36 -4.87 -10.66
CA GLU A 299 16.39 -4.82 -11.74
C GLU A 299 15.02 -4.26 -11.31
N THR A 300 14.38 -3.55 -12.23
CA THR A 300 13.01 -3.05 -12.08
C THR A 300 12.10 -3.62 -13.16
N GLY A 301 10.81 -3.76 -12.84
CA GLY A 301 9.78 -4.05 -13.83
C GLY A 301 9.22 -2.80 -14.49
N ARG A 302 8.18 -2.96 -15.32
CA ARG A 302 7.52 -1.91 -16.10
C ARG A 302 6.66 -0.98 -15.24
N ASN A 303 6.30 0.19 -15.81
CA ASN A 303 5.45 1.19 -15.17
C ASN A 303 5.96 1.66 -13.79
N PHE A 304 7.27 1.69 -13.62
CA PHE A 304 7.87 2.29 -12.43
C PHE A 304 7.39 3.75 -12.29
N ALA A 305 7.08 4.18 -11.07
CA ALA A 305 6.61 5.54 -10.75
C ALA A 305 5.32 6.00 -11.44
N ALA A 306 4.49 5.10 -11.96
CA ALA A 306 3.20 5.46 -12.56
C ALA A 306 2.32 6.22 -11.54
N GLY A 307 1.94 7.48 -11.86
CA GLY A 307 1.15 8.33 -10.97
C GLY A 307 1.88 8.80 -9.70
N MET A 308 3.19 8.69 -9.63
CA MET A 308 3.99 9.19 -8.52
C MET A 308 3.94 10.72 -8.47
N SER A 309 3.52 11.29 -7.33
CA SER A 309 3.33 12.74 -7.16
C SER A 309 4.19 13.36 -6.05
N GLY A 310 4.91 12.55 -5.27
CA GLY A 310 5.80 13.02 -4.21
C GLY A 310 6.80 11.96 -3.77
N GLY A 311 7.79 12.37 -2.96
CA GLY A 311 8.90 11.53 -2.58
C GLY A 311 10.01 11.46 -3.64
N VAL A 312 11.04 10.66 -3.40
CA VAL A 312 12.16 10.44 -4.31
C VAL A 312 12.48 8.95 -4.37
N ALA A 313 12.74 8.44 -5.57
CA ALA A 313 13.31 7.11 -5.73
C ALA A 313 14.71 7.18 -6.36
N TYR A 314 15.58 6.26 -5.96
CA TYR A 314 16.92 6.07 -6.50
C TYR A 314 16.98 4.65 -7.08
N VAL A 315 17.40 4.54 -8.33
CA VAL A 315 17.48 3.25 -9.03
C VAL A 315 18.89 3.07 -9.57
N TRP A 316 19.52 1.95 -9.28
CA TRP A 316 20.78 1.58 -9.91
C TRP A 316 20.51 1.10 -11.33
N ASP A 317 20.92 1.90 -12.30
CA ASP A 317 20.71 1.69 -13.74
C ASP A 317 22.01 1.23 -14.43
N LYS A 318 22.45 0.05 -14.04
CA LYS A 318 23.69 -0.57 -14.54
C LYS A 318 23.79 -0.64 -16.07
N ASP A 319 22.66 -0.92 -16.72
CA ASP A 319 22.60 -1.18 -18.16
C ASP A 319 22.11 0.02 -18.97
N HIS A 320 21.87 1.16 -18.31
CA HIS A 320 21.35 2.41 -18.90
C HIS A 320 20.05 2.20 -19.70
N THR A 321 19.12 1.42 -19.13
CA THR A 321 17.85 1.05 -19.76
C THR A 321 16.64 1.39 -18.91
N PHE A 322 16.81 1.96 -17.73
CA PHE A 322 15.73 2.22 -16.79
C PHE A 322 14.64 3.13 -17.34
N ASP A 323 14.96 4.03 -18.24
CA ASP A 323 14.01 4.93 -18.91
C ASP A 323 12.89 4.16 -19.65
N TYR A 324 13.18 2.96 -20.20
CA TYR A 324 12.18 2.09 -20.85
C TYR A 324 11.19 1.47 -19.85
N PHE A 325 11.56 1.39 -18.58
CA PHE A 325 10.72 0.80 -17.53
C PHE A 325 9.96 1.86 -16.70
N CYS A 326 10.41 3.11 -16.74
CA CYS A 326 9.82 4.20 -15.99
C CYS A 326 8.63 4.84 -16.72
N ASN A 327 7.53 5.07 -16.00
CA ASN A 327 6.42 5.87 -16.50
C ASN A 327 6.73 7.37 -16.32
N MET A 328 7.10 8.02 -17.40
CA MET A 328 7.56 9.41 -17.43
C MET A 328 6.43 10.47 -17.40
N GLU A 329 5.16 10.06 -17.25
CA GLU A 329 4.01 10.98 -17.34
C GLU A 329 4.04 12.09 -16.28
N MET A 330 4.54 11.78 -15.06
CA MET A 330 4.54 12.69 -13.92
C MET A 330 5.91 12.88 -13.27
N VAL A 331 6.94 12.20 -13.74
CA VAL A 331 8.27 12.22 -13.14
C VAL A 331 9.35 12.59 -14.15
N GLU A 332 10.46 13.09 -13.66
CA GLU A 332 11.69 13.27 -14.43
C GLU A 332 12.81 12.39 -13.88
N LEU A 333 13.71 11.99 -14.74
CA LEU A 333 14.94 11.26 -14.41
C LEU A 333 16.12 12.21 -14.43
N SER A 334 17.01 12.11 -13.44
CA SER A 334 18.23 12.87 -13.38
C SER A 334 19.38 12.04 -12.80
N LEU A 335 20.61 12.36 -13.18
CA LEU A 335 21.79 11.87 -12.50
C LEU A 335 21.92 12.53 -11.11
N LEU A 336 22.65 11.90 -10.21
CA LEU A 336 22.91 12.42 -8.88
C LEU A 336 24.04 13.46 -8.89
N GLU A 337 23.76 14.66 -9.38
CA GLU A 337 24.74 15.76 -9.39
C GLU A 337 24.89 16.44 -8.03
N ASN A 338 23.82 16.44 -7.22
CA ASN A 338 23.76 17.12 -5.94
C ASN A 338 24.47 16.30 -4.84
N SER A 339 25.40 16.93 -4.14
CA SER A 339 26.13 16.32 -3.01
C SER A 339 25.21 15.86 -1.87
N THR A 340 24.07 16.49 -1.68
CA THR A 340 23.07 16.11 -0.67
C THR A 340 22.40 14.78 -1.03
N SER A 341 21.94 14.62 -2.28
CA SER A 341 21.34 13.36 -2.78
C SER A 341 22.36 12.21 -2.75
N ARG A 342 23.62 12.47 -3.10
CA ARG A 342 24.68 11.46 -3.02
C ARG A 342 24.94 11.00 -1.58
N LYS A 343 24.94 11.91 -0.60
CA LYS A 343 25.10 11.59 0.82
C LYS A 343 23.88 10.84 1.35
N GLU A 344 22.66 11.26 0.99
CA GLU A 344 21.43 10.57 1.36
C GLU A 344 21.45 9.12 0.84
N LEU A 345 21.71 8.92 -0.43
CA LEU A 345 21.79 7.59 -1.04
C LEU A 345 22.87 6.73 -0.37
N HIS A 346 24.07 7.27 -0.16
CA HIS A 346 25.16 6.55 0.53
C HIS A 346 24.71 6.06 1.91
N GLU A 347 24.05 6.92 2.69
CA GLU A 347 23.57 6.55 4.01
C GLU A 347 22.49 5.48 3.95
N LEU A 348 21.55 5.55 3.01
CA LEU A 348 20.51 4.53 2.82
C LEU A 348 21.10 3.16 2.45
N VAL A 349 22.07 3.12 1.55
CA VAL A 349 22.78 1.89 1.19
C VAL A 349 23.59 1.36 2.38
N ARG A 350 24.23 2.25 3.16
CA ARG A 350 24.95 1.87 4.37
C ARG A 350 24.01 1.27 5.42
N GLN A 351 22.85 1.84 5.67
CA GLN A 351 21.85 1.30 6.58
C GLN A 351 21.35 -0.05 6.10
N HIS A 352 21.10 -0.20 4.80
CA HIS A 352 20.72 -1.50 4.22
C HIS A 352 21.77 -2.58 4.51
N TYR A 353 23.05 -2.28 4.31
CA TYR A 353 24.13 -3.20 4.68
C TYR A 353 24.13 -3.54 6.18
N LEU A 354 23.99 -2.55 7.04
CA LEU A 354 24.03 -2.75 8.49
C LEU A 354 22.86 -3.61 9.01
N TYR A 355 21.65 -3.42 8.48
CA TYR A 355 20.47 -4.15 8.94
C TYR A 355 20.35 -5.55 8.34
N THR A 356 20.87 -5.76 7.14
CA THR A 356 20.64 -7.00 6.40
C THR A 356 21.90 -7.84 6.16
N GLY A 357 23.07 -7.21 6.16
CA GLY A 357 24.33 -7.86 5.76
C GLY A 357 24.45 -8.07 4.26
N SER A 358 23.76 -7.28 3.43
CA SER A 358 23.77 -7.36 1.96
C SER A 358 25.18 -7.32 1.39
N THR A 359 25.53 -8.33 0.60
CA THR A 359 26.79 -8.40 -0.13
C THR A 359 26.84 -7.38 -1.26
N LEU A 360 25.72 -7.16 -1.94
CA LEU A 360 25.59 -6.16 -3.00
C LEU A 360 25.82 -4.75 -2.46
N ALA A 361 25.12 -4.39 -1.38
CA ALA A 361 25.31 -3.07 -0.74
C ALA A 361 26.76 -2.86 -0.26
N ARG A 362 27.40 -3.89 0.29
CA ARG A 362 28.80 -3.84 0.67
C ARG A 362 29.70 -3.55 -0.53
N THR A 363 29.52 -4.29 -1.63
CA THR A 363 30.31 -4.08 -2.85
C THR A 363 30.16 -2.66 -3.37
N MET A 364 28.93 -2.10 -3.36
CA MET A 364 28.70 -0.72 -3.77
C MET A 364 29.39 0.30 -2.84
N LEU A 365 29.37 0.05 -1.53
CA LEU A 365 30.02 0.94 -0.55
C LEU A 365 31.53 0.88 -0.64
N ASP A 366 32.11 -0.28 -0.93
CA ASP A 366 33.58 -0.47 -1.06
C ASP A 366 34.13 0.27 -2.29
N ASP A 367 33.32 0.51 -3.35
CA ASP A 367 33.70 1.30 -4.54
C ASP A 367 32.63 2.36 -4.87
N TRP A 368 32.24 3.12 -3.88
CA TRP A 368 31.11 4.06 -3.94
C TRP A 368 31.20 5.06 -5.10
N ASN A 369 32.40 5.59 -5.38
CA ASN A 369 32.58 6.60 -6.43
C ASN A 369 32.25 6.07 -7.83
N HIS A 370 32.45 4.78 -8.07
CA HIS A 370 32.08 4.13 -9.30
C HIS A 370 30.55 3.95 -9.37
N TYR A 371 29.97 3.32 -8.34
CA TYR A 371 28.53 2.97 -8.38
C TYR A 371 27.59 4.17 -8.32
N VAL A 372 27.94 5.24 -7.60
CA VAL A 372 27.04 6.39 -7.42
C VAL A 372 26.71 7.10 -8.73
N ASP A 373 27.58 7.05 -9.72
CA ASP A 373 27.37 7.68 -11.03
C ASP A 373 26.45 6.86 -11.95
N GLU A 374 26.15 5.60 -11.60
CA GLU A 374 25.20 4.72 -12.30
C GLU A 374 23.79 4.82 -11.72
N PHE A 375 23.57 5.61 -10.68
CA PHE A 375 22.22 5.79 -10.11
C PHE A 375 21.46 6.90 -10.82
N ILE A 376 20.17 6.60 -11.04
CA ILE A 376 19.18 7.56 -11.54
C ILE A 376 18.27 7.95 -10.37
N GLN A 377 18.08 9.26 -10.22
CA GLN A 377 17.08 9.82 -9.32
C GLN A 377 15.78 10.05 -10.06
N VAL A 378 14.68 9.51 -9.54
CA VAL A 378 13.31 9.71 -10.01
C VAL A 378 12.63 10.72 -9.11
N THR A 379 12.20 11.84 -9.67
CA THR A 379 11.56 12.92 -8.90
C THR A 379 10.29 13.38 -9.61
N PRO A 380 9.15 13.47 -8.92
CA PRO A 380 7.94 14.04 -9.51
C PRO A 380 8.13 15.53 -9.85
N ILE A 381 7.67 15.91 -11.05
CA ILE A 381 7.87 17.25 -11.61
C ILE A 381 7.29 18.33 -10.69
N GLU A 382 6.04 18.17 -10.25
CA GLU A 382 5.38 19.12 -9.35
C GLU A 382 6.03 19.15 -7.94
N TYR A 383 6.47 18.00 -7.42
CA TYR A 383 7.16 17.93 -6.14
C TYR A 383 8.49 18.69 -6.15
N LYS A 384 9.24 18.60 -7.24
CA LYS A 384 10.48 19.36 -7.42
C LYS A 384 10.22 20.88 -7.41
N ARG A 385 9.14 21.32 -8.06
CA ARG A 385 8.70 22.72 -8.03
C ARG A 385 8.40 23.19 -6.60
N VAL A 386 7.60 22.43 -5.86
CA VAL A 386 7.24 22.75 -4.47
C VAL A 386 8.49 22.83 -3.57
N LEU A 387 9.42 21.89 -3.70
CA LEU A 387 10.67 21.91 -2.94
C LEU A 387 11.52 23.14 -3.25
N ALA A 388 11.60 23.55 -4.51
CA ALA A 388 12.31 24.76 -4.90
C ALA A 388 11.65 26.04 -4.31
N GLU A 389 10.33 26.13 -4.35
CA GLU A 389 9.56 27.21 -3.75
C GLU A 389 9.76 27.30 -2.23
N GLU A 390 9.74 26.15 -1.53
CA GLU A 390 10.01 26.09 -0.09
C GLU A 390 11.45 26.52 0.26
N GLN A 391 12.43 26.10 -0.53
CA GLN A 391 13.81 26.52 -0.33
C GLN A 391 13.97 28.03 -0.51
N MET A 392 13.36 28.60 -1.53
CA MET A 392 13.34 30.05 -1.75
C MET A 392 12.67 30.80 -0.60
N ARG A 393 11.55 30.29 -0.10
CA ARG A 393 10.84 30.88 1.07
C ARG A 393 11.71 30.85 2.33
N LYS A 394 12.36 29.73 2.63
CA LYS A 394 13.30 29.60 3.75
C LYS A 394 14.49 30.54 3.63
N LEU A 395 15.03 30.72 2.42
CA LEU A 395 16.13 31.66 2.16
C LEU A 395 15.68 33.12 2.37
N GLN A 396 14.51 33.49 1.84
CA GLN A 396 13.92 34.82 2.05
C GLN A 396 13.68 35.13 3.53
N GLN A 397 13.21 34.15 4.28
CA GLN A 397 13.00 34.30 5.71
C GLN A 397 14.30 34.50 6.48
N LYS A 398 15.34 33.71 6.16
CA LYS A 398 16.67 33.92 6.74
C LYS A 398 17.26 35.30 6.43
N ILE A 399 17.08 35.80 5.20
CA ILE A 399 17.53 37.15 4.80
C ILE A 399 16.78 38.22 5.61
N ALA A 400 15.45 38.06 5.77
CA ALA A 400 14.65 39.00 6.54
C ALA A 400 15.01 39.01 8.04
N ASP A 401 15.31 37.84 8.62
CA ASP A 401 15.74 37.73 10.01
C ASP A 401 17.11 38.41 10.22
N VAL A 402 18.08 38.18 9.33
CA VAL A 402 19.38 38.88 9.36
C VAL A 402 19.23 40.40 9.22
N GLN A 403 18.27 40.88 8.40
CA GLN A 403 18.01 42.33 8.24
C GLN A 403 17.33 42.96 9.44
N ARG A 404 16.68 42.19 10.32
CA ARG A 404 16.08 42.66 11.57
C ARG A 404 17.08 42.79 12.71
N ASP A 405 18.17 42.04 12.66
CA ASP A 405 19.21 42.00 13.68
C ASP A 405 20.30 43.08 13.45
N TYR A 406 20.17 43.88 12.37
CA TYR A 406 20.97 45.07 12.04
C TYR A 406 20.06 46.32 12.12
#